data_eb479618045f18d6daf46e615d243386
#
_entry.id   eb479618045f18d6daf46e615d243386
#
_cell.length_a   1.000
_cell.length_b   1.000
_cell.length_c   1.000
_cell.angle_alpha   90.00
_cell.angle_beta   90.00
_cell.angle_gamma   90.00
#
_symmetry.space_group_name_H-M   'P 1'
#
loop_
_entity.id
_entity.type
_entity.pdbx_description
1 polymer ?
#
loop_
_entity_poly.entity_id
_entity_poly.type
_entity_poly.pdbx_seq_one_letter_code
_entity_poly.pdbx_strand_id
1 'polypeptide(L)'
;TIMYITKLASDANNDTGRKSSVIQYSLSVPFDISTVTKSFTTQLVGDGGSVPQIQLAHAIEFKPDGTKFFVTTNKNPTSVYQYKLTTPWDTSTLEYEIMFEVNLDDSNGEDQVRALAFKPDGTRMFIGGMRINKIREYILSTPFDLTSGVSLG
;
A
#
# COMPACT_ATOMS: atom_id res chain seq x y z
N THR A 1 7.92 16.57 11.12
CA THR A 1 7.95 15.13 10.73
C THR A 1 6.54 14.67 10.42
N ILE A 2 6.39 13.78 9.43
CA ILE A 2 5.11 13.20 9.04
C ILE A 2 5.08 11.72 9.45
N MET A 3 3.93 11.25 9.92
CA MET A 3 3.67 9.85 10.24
C MET A 3 2.41 9.40 9.50
N TYR A 4 2.41 8.17 9.01
CA TYR A 4 1.29 7.58 8.28
C TYR A 4 0.83 6.30 8.96
N ILE A 5 -0.48 6.09 8.98
CA ILE A 5 -1.10 4.87 9.52
C ILE A 5 -2.17 4.40 8.55
N THR A 6 -2.18 3.12 8.24
CA THR A 6 -3.32 2.49 7.57
C THR A 6 -4.44 2.24 8.57
N LYS A 7 -5.66 2.56 8.18
CA LYS A 7 -6.86 2.26 8.94
C LYS A 7 -7.73 1.29 8.16
N LEU A 8 -8.04 0.17 8.79
CA LEU A 8 -9.10 -0.71 8.34
C LEU A 8 -10.44 -0.13 8.80
N ALA A 9 -11.37 0.08 7.88
CA ALA A 9 -12.73 0.37 8.31
C ALA A 9 -13.42 -0.93 8.74
N SER A 10 -13.81 -1.00 9.98
CA SER A 10 -14.66 -2.07 10.51
C SER A 10 -16.10 -1.57 10.57
N ASP A 11 -16.89 -1.86 9.55
CA ASP A 11 -18.33 -1.93 9.76
C ASP A 11 -18.65 -3.36 10.18
N ALA A 12 -19.09 -3.50 11.42
CA ALA A 12 -19.32 -4.79 12.07
C ALA A 12 -20.42 -5.66 11.39
N ASN A 13 -21.13 -5.14 10.39
CA ASN A 13 -22.33 -5.76 9.84
C ASN A 13 -22.37 -5.93 8.32
N ASN A 14 -21.35 -5.55 7.54
CA ASN A 14 -21.44 -5.77 6.10
C ASN A 14 -20.06 -5.89 5.43
N ASP A 15 -19.77 -7.04 4.86
CA ASP A 15 -18.52 -7.35 4.15
C ASP A 15 -18.33 -6.55 2.85
N THR A 16 -19.37 -5.83 2.42
CA THR A 16 -19.38 -5.04 1.18
C THR A 16 -18.93 -3.59 1.34
N GLY A 17 -18.70 -3.11 2.58
CA GLY A 17 -18.44 -1.70 2.89
C GLY A 17 -17.09 -1.36 3.53
N ARG A 18 -16.17 -2.32 3.68
CA ARG A 18 -14.87 -2.07 4.32
C ARG A 18 -13.94 -1.25 3.42
N LYS A 19 -13.85 0.03 3.72
CA LYS A 19 -12.97 0.96 3.01
C LYS A 19 -11.71 1.20 3.84
N SER A 20 -10.55 0.84 3.30
CA SER A 20 -9.29 1.22 3.93
C SER A 20 -8.96 2.68 3.68
N SER A 21 -8.27 3.27 4.63
CA SER A 21 -7.82 4.65 4.55
C SER A 21 -6.36 4.74 5.00
N VAL A 22 -5.67 5.75 4.51
CA VAL A 22 -4.43 6.22 5.11
C VAL A 22 -4.70 7.48 5.93
N ILE A 23 -4.19 7.52 7.15
CA ILE A 23 -4.25 8.69 8.00
C ILE A 23 -2.87 9.31 8.06
N GLN A 24 -2.80 10.59 7.73
CA GLN A 24 -1.59 11.38 7.83
C GLN A 24 -1.62 12.23 9.10
N TYR A 25 -0.51 12.20 9.82
CA TYR A 25 -0.27 13.00 11.01
C TYR A 25 0.97 13.86 10.84
N SER A 26 0.96 15.03 11.42
CA SER A 26 2.15 15.86 11.59
C SER A 26 2.62 15.84 13.05
N LEU A 27 3.94 15.82 13.25
CA LEU A 27 4.56 15.94 14.56
C LEU A 27 5.34 17.25 14.59
N SER A 28 5.03 18.13 15.55
CA SER A 28 5.74 19.41 15.71
C SER A 28 7.17 19.20 16.22
N VAL A 29 7.41 18.15 17.01
CA VAL A 29 8.73 17.69 17.40
C VAL A 29 9.02 16.35 16.73
N PRO A 30 10.11 16.21 15.96
CA PRO A 30 10.44 14.95 15.30
C PRO A 30 10.53 13.78 16.28
N PHE A 31 9.86 12.67 15.92
CA PHE A 31 9.81 11.42 16.69
C PHE A 31 9.16 11.51 18.10
N ASP A 32 8.57 12.65 18.45
CA ASP A 32 7.82 12.80 19.69
C ASP A 32 6.32 12.65 19.43
N ILE A 33 5.79 11.48 19.75
CA ILE A 33 4.38 11.13 19.52
C ILE A 33 3.42 11.97 20.36
N SER A 34 3.88 12.58 21.47
CA SER A 34 3.05 13.47 22.29
C SER A 34 2.66 14.76 21.56
N THR A 35 3.40 15.09 20.47
CA THR A 35 3.17 16.28 19.64
C THR A 35 2.40 16.01 18.38
N VAL A 36 1.79 14.81 18.27
CA VAL A 36 1.08 14.37 17.07
C VAL A 36 -0.23 15.15 16.88
N THR A 37 -0.45 15.62 15.68
CA THR A 37 -1.71 16.21 15.24
C THR A 37 -2.17 15.52 13.96
N LYS A 38 -3.42 15.08 13.93
CA LYS A 38 -4.02 14.50 12.74
C LYS A 38 -4.18 15.58 11.66
N SER A 39 -3.59 15.37 10.49
CA SER A 39 -3.74 16.26 9.35
C SER A 39 -5.00 15.91 8.56
N PHE A 40 -5.10 14.70 8.02
CA PHE A 40 -6.28 14.25 7.26
C PHE A 40 -6.36 12.72 7.18
N THR A 41 -7.49 12.26 6.66
CA THR A 41 -7.75 10.86 6.34
C THR A 41 -8.14 10.77 4.88
N THR A 42 -7.38 10.01 4.10
CA THR A 42 -7.64 9.77 2.68
C THR A 42 -8.13 8.34 2.48
N GLN A 43 -9.26 8.16 1.81
CA GLN A 43 -9.75 6.84 1.44
C GLN A 43 -8.90 6.28 0.31
N LEU A 44 -8.53 5.01 0.43
CA LEU A 44 -7.84 4.29 -0.62
C LEU A 44 -8.87 3.77 -1.62
N VAL A 45 -8.83 4.31 -2.82
CA VAL A 45 -9.77 3.98 -3.90
C VAL A 45 -9.00 3.39 -5.08
N GLY A 46 -9.63 2.48 -5.81
CA GLY A 46 -9.14 2.01 -7.10
C GLY A 46 -9.59 2.93 -8.23
N ASP A 47 -9.73 2.37 -9.43
CA ASP A 47 -10.08 3.10 -10.67
C ASP A 47 -11.55 3.57 -10.74
N GLY A 48 -12.34 3.29 -9.71
CA GLY A 48 -13.77 3.63 -9.66
C GLY A 48 -14.69 2.71 -10.47
N GLY A 49 -14.14 1.72 -11.17
CA GLY A 49 -14.88 0.78 -12.02
C GLY A 49 -14.57 -0.68 -11.69
N SER A 50 -13.53 -1.23 -12.31
CA SER A 50 -13.13 -2.64 -12.16
C SER A 50 -12.41 -2.92 -10.85
N VAL A 51 -11.75 -1.91 -10.27
CA VAL A 51 -11.06 -2.01 -8.99
C VAL A 51 -11.89 -1.28 -7.93
N PRO A 52 -12.68 -2.02 -7.15
CA PRO A 52 -13.46 -1.43 -6.06
C PRO A 52 -12.53 -0.87 -4.98
N GLN A 53 -13.11 -0.11 -4.07
CA GLN A 53 -12.41 0.47 -2.92
C GLN A 53 -11.52 -0.56 -2.22
N ILE A 54 -10.29 -0.15 -1.90
CA ILE A 54 -9.32 -1.03 -1.28
C ILE A 54 -9.80 -1.44 0.10
N GLN A 55 -9.88 -2.73 0.28
CA GLN A 55 -10.22 -3.36 1.56
C GLN A 55 -8.96 -4.01 2.14
N LEU A 56 -8.89 -4.08 3.48
CA LEU A 56 -7.83 -4.79 4.18
C LEU A 56 -6.42 -4.34 3.78
N ALA A 57 -6.18 -3.02 3.74
CA ALA A 57 -4.85 -2.46 3.55
C ALA A 57 -3.94 -2.77 4.74
N HIS A 58 -2.73 -3.24 4.50
CA HIS A 58 -1.78 -3.61 5.55
C HIS A 58 -0.50 -2.78 5.51
N ALA A 59 0.47 -3.20 4.71
CA ALA A 59 1.73 -2.49 4.61
C ALA A 59 1.63 -1.31 3.66
N ILE A 60 2.32 -0.24 4.00
CA ILE A 60 2.47 0.96 3.18
C ILE A 60 3.94 1.28 3.00
N GLU A 61 4.30 1.79 1.84
CA GLU A 61 5.65 2.22 1.51
C GLU A 61 5.58 3.45 0.60
N PHE A 62 6.55 4.34 0.74
CA PHE A 62 6.69 5.50 -0.13
C PHE A 62 7.96 5.39 -0.97
N LYS A 63 7.90 5.88 -2.19
CA LYS A 63 9.11 6.22 -2.91
C LYS A 63 9.90 7.29 -2.12
N PRO A 64 11.24 7.24 -2.07
CA PRO A 64 12.04 8.15 -1.23
C PRO A 64 11.83 9.64 -1.49
N ASP A 65 11.38 10.04 -2.68
CA ASP A 65 11.05 11.42 -3.02
C ASP A 65 9.61 11.83 -2.69
N GLY A 66 8.80 10.89 -2.14
CA GLY A 66 7.42 11.13 -1.76
C GLY A 66 6.43 11.23 -2.92
N THR A 67 6.84 10.98 -4.16
CA THR A 67 5.98 11.12 -5.34
C THR A 67 5.12 9.91 -5.62
N LYS A 68 5.43 8.74 -5.04
CA LYS A 68 4.64 7.51 -5.14
C LYS A 68 4.38 6.88 -3.78
N PHE A 69 3.24 6.23 -3.69
CA PHE A 69 2.76 5.54 -2.50
C PHE A 69 2.29 4.14 -2.89
N PHE A 70 2.67 3.16 -2.11
CA PHE A 70 2.32 1.75 -2.32
C PHE A 70 1.60 1.21 -1.11
N VAL A 71 0.59 0.37 -1.35
CA VAL A 71 -0.16 -0.30 -0.27
C VAL A 71 -0.49 -1.73 -0.66
N THR A 72 -0.29 -2.65 0.28
CA THR A 72 -0.70 -4.04 0.12
C THR A 72 -2.10 -4.27 0.63
N THR A 73 -2.80 -5.20 0.00
CA THR A 73 -4.09 -5.68 0.49
C THR A 73 -4.07 -7.19 0.64
N ASN A 74 -4.92 -7.67 1.51
CA ASN A 74 -5.10 -9.10 1.75
C ASN A 74 -6.45 -9.64 1.19
N LYS A 75 -7.14 -8.86 0.37
CA LYS A 75 -8.32 -9.33 -0.32
C LYS A 75 -7.89 -10.16 -1.53
N ASN A 76 -8.63 -11.21 -1.84
CA ASN A 76 -8.42 -11.99 -3.04
C ASN A 76 -8.93 -11.22 -4.29
N PRO A 77 -8.07 -10.94 -5.31
CA PRO A 77 -6.64 -11.29 -5.33
C PRO A 77 -5.80 -10.39 -4.41
N THR A 78 -4.81 -11.01 -3.75
CA THR A 78 -3.81 -10.29 -2.96
C THR A 78 -2.99 -9.40 -3.88
N SER A 79 -2.86 -8.12 -3.55
CA SER A 79 -2.34 -7.15 -4.52
C SER A 79 -1.52 -6.05 -3.85
N VAL A 80 -0.67 -5.42 -4.66
CA VAL A 80 -0.03 -4.15 -4.35
C VAL A 80 -0.66 -3.08 -5.22
N TYR A 81 -1.13 -2.01 -4.61
CA TYR A 81 -1.66 -0.83 -5.29
C TYR A 81 -0.62 0.26 -5.31
N GLN A 82 -0.45 0.88 -6.46
CA GLN A 82 0.42 2.04 -6.66
C GLN A 82 -0.42 3.27 -6.90
N TYR A 83 -0.04 4.34 -6.22
CA TYR A 83 -0.58 5.69 -6.39
C TYR A 83 0.55 6.65 -6.67
N LYS A 84 0.30 7.67 -7.48
CA LYS A 84 1.14 8.85 -7.50
C LYS A 84 0.59 9.90 -6.54
N LEU A 85 1.45 10.78 -6.05
CA LEU A 85 1.09 11.96 -5.29
C LEU A 85 1.45 13.19 -6.10
N THR A 86 0.46 14.06 -6.37
CA THR A 86 0.72 15.32 -7.09
C THR A 86 1.49 16.32 -6.24
N THR A 87 1.37 16.20 -4.92
CA THR A 87 2.22 16.89 -3.95
C THR A 87 2.99 15.83 -3.15
N PRO A 88 4.33 15.81 -3.20
CA PRO A 88 5.12 14.82 -2.48
C PRO A 88 4.76 14.72 -1.00
N TRP A 89 4.62 13.50 -0.50
CA TRP A 89 4.31 13.18 0.90
C TRP A 89 2.91 13.60 1.37
N ASP A 90 2.07 14.17 0.51
CA ASP A 90 0.71 14.57 0.84
C ASP A 90 -0.31 13.54 0.35
N THR A 91 -0.76 12.68 1.26
CA THR A 91 -1.70 11.61 0.92
C THR A 91 -3.10 12.10 0.54
N SER A 92 -3.43 13.39 0.75
CA SER A 92 -4.68 13.97 0.23
C SER A 92 -4.68 14.10 -1.31
N THR A 93 -3.50 14.05 -1.92
CA THR A 93 -3.28 14.20 -3.36
C THR A 93 -3.05 12.87 -4.10
N LEU A 94 -3.44 11.73 -3.46
CA LEU A 94 -3.32 10.40 -4.06
C LEU A 94 -4.16 10.28 -5.34
N GLU A 95 -3.51 9.81 -6.41
CA GLU A 95 -4.15 9.38 -7.64
C GLU A 95 -3.80 7.93 -7.94
N TYR A 96 -4.79 7.08 -8.13
CA TYR A 96 -4.60 5.67 -8.46
C TYR A 96 -3.87 5.53 -9.81
N GLU A 97 -2.89 4.64 -9.88
CA GLU A 97 -2.18 4.33 -11.12
C GLU A 97 -2.42 2.88 -11.57
N ILE A 98 -2.17 1.89 -10.69
CA ILE A 98 -2.29 0.48 -11.04
C ILE A 98 -2.49 -0.40 -9.80
N MET A 99 -3.10 -1.56 -10.03
CA MET A 99 -3.08 -2.71 -9.12
C MET A 99 -2.19 -3.80 -9.72
N PHE A 100 -1.21 -4.25 -8.97
CA PHE A 100 -0.38 -5.40 -9.29
C PHE A 100 -0.81 -6.59 -8.46
N GLU A 101 -1.31 -7.64 -9.10
CA GLU A 101 -1.68 -8.88 -8.44
C GLU A 101 -0.43 -9.68 -8.06
N VAL A 102 -0.33 -10.03 -6.78
CA VAL A 102 0.79 -10.80 -6.25
C VAL A 102 0.46 -12.28 -6.38
N ASN A 103 1.19 -12.97 -7.24
CA ASN A 103 1.09 -14.43 -7.32
C ASN A 103 1.91 -15.06 -6.19
N LEU A 104 1.23 -15.63 -5.21
CA LEU A 104 1.84 -16.26 -4.04
C LEU A 104 1.97 -17.78 -4.17
N ASP A 105 1.59 -18.38 -5.32
CA ASP A 105 1.54 -19.84 -5.55
C ASP A 105 0.77 -20.61 -4.47
N ASP A 106 -0.17 -19.94 -3.83
CA ASP A 106 -1.06 -20.56 -2.86
C ASP A 106 -2.31 -21.06 -3.56
N SER A 107 -2.39 -22.38 -3.77
CA SER A 107 -3.53 -23.03 -4.40
C SER A 107 -4.84 -22.84 -3.62
N ASN A 108 -4.78 -22.37 -2.38
CA ASN A 108 -5.94 -22.16 -1.52
C ASN A 108 -6.37 -20.68 -1.43
N GLY A 109 -5.62 -19.75 -2.04
CA GLY A 109 -5.95 -18.31 -2.02
C GLY A 109 -5.95 -17.68 -0.62
N GLU A 110 -5.31 -18.34 0.35
CA GLU A 110 -5.35 -17.94 1.77
C GLU A 110 -4.14 -17.11 2.19
N ASP A 111 -3.18 -16.92 1.31
CA ASP A 111 -1.98 -16.20 1.70
C ASP A 111 -2.22 -14.70 1.75
N GLN A 112 -1.77 -14.12 2.83
CA GLN A 112 -2.04 -12.73 3.16
C GLN A 112 -0.74 -11.93 3.17
N VAL A 113 -0.59 -11.02 2.23
CA VAL A 113 0.53 -10.08 2.24
C VAL A 113 0.45 -9.18 3.48
N ARG A 114 1.53 -9.16 4.24
CA ARG A 114 1.66 -8.37 5.48
C ARG A 114 2.82 -7.40 5.45
N ALA A 115 3.79 -7.63 4.58
CA ALA A 115 4.98 -6.81 4.48
C ALA A 115 5.26 -6.42 3.04
N LEU A 116 5.75 -5.22 2.86
CA LEU A 116 6.21 -4.64 1.62
C LEU A 116 7.48 -3.86 1.90
N ALA A 117 8.47 -4.01 1.07
CA ALA A 117 9.67 -3.19 1.08
C ALA A 117 10.23 -3.05 -0.33
N PHE A 118 10.89 -1.94 -0.61
CA PHE A 118 11.67 -1.76 -1.82
C PHE A 118 13.16 -1.71 -1.51
N LYS A 119 13.97 -2.21 -2.45
CA LYS A 119 15.39 -1.89 -2.46
C LYS A 119 15.54 -0.36 -2.56
N PRO A 120 16.53 0.26 -1.92
CA PRO A 120 16.68 1.73 -1.92
C PRO A 120 16.72 2.38 -3.31
N ASP A 121 17.21 1.67 -4.32
CA ASP A 121 17.22 2.13 -5.72
C ASP A 121 15.90 1.87 -6.47
N GLY A 122 14.92 1.23 -5.83
CA GLY A 122 13.61 0.95 -6.38
C GLY A 122 13.54 -0.15 -7.45
N THR A 123 14.66 -0.81 -7.77
CA THR A 123 14.72 -1.85 -8.82
C THR A 123 14.11 -3.18 -8.37
N ARG A 124 13.87 -3.36 -7.08
CA ARG A 124 13.32 -4.59 -6.50
C ARG A 124 12.26 -4.28 -5.46
N MET A 125 11.23 -5.10 -5.45
CA MET A 125 10.16 -5.10 -4.46
C MET A 125 10.16 -6.46 -3.74
N PHE A 126 10.05 -6.43 -2.41
CA PHE A 126 9.98 -7.61 -1.56
C PHE A 126 8.63 -7.66 -0.87
N ILE A 127 8.00 -8.82 -0.90
CA ILE A 127 6.69 -9.06 -0.32
C ILE A 127 6.76 -10.24 0.63
N GLY A 128 6.28 -10.03 1.86
CA GLY A 128 6.16 -11.08 2.86
C GLY A 128 4.71 -11.44 3.12
N GLY A 129 4.42 -12.74 3.14
CA GLY A 129 3.10 -13.28 3.45
C GLY A 129 3.04 -13.89 4.85
N MET A 130 1.83 -14.05 5.39
CA MET A 130 1.64 -14.58 6.74
C MET A 130 1.69 -16.11 6.79
N ARG A 131 1.27 -16.81 5.73
CA ARG A 131 1.09 -18.27 5.75
C ARG A 131 2.17 -19.05 5.00
N ILE A 132 2.73 -18.49 3.94
CA ILE A 132 3.77 -19.20 3.15
C ILE A 132 5.15 -19.14 3.78
N ASN A 133 5.38 -18.37 4.84
CA ASN A 133 6.69 -18.19 5.48
C ASN A 133 7.82 -17.91 4.47
N LYS A 134 7.50 -17.20 3.40
CA LYS A 134 8.41 -16.89 2.30
C LYS A 134 8.43 -15.38 2.06
N ILE A 135 9.56 -14.92 1.57
CA ILE A 135 9.68 -13.59 0.96
C ILE A 135 9.74 -13.80 -0.55
N ARG A 136 8.91 -13.06 -1.27
CA ARG A 136 8.97 -12.99 -2.72
C ARG A 136 9.66 -11.73 -3.14
N GLU A 137 10.55 -11.88 -4.10
CA GLU A 137 11.26 -10.80 -4.74
C GLU A 137 10.66 -10.57 -6.13
N TYR A 138 10.46 -9.31 -6.48
CA TYR A 138 10.02 -8.89 -7.80
C TYR A 138 11.01 -7.86 -8.36
N ILE A 139 11.38 -8.03 -9.62
CA ILE A 139 12.25 -7.12 -10.35
C ILE A 139 11.37 -6.13 -11.12
N LEU A 140 11.64 -4.83 -10.95
CA LEU A 140 10.94 -3.76 -11.66
C LEU A 140 11.80 -3.26 -12.81
N SER A 141 11.22 -3.17 -14.02
CA SER A 141 11.93 -2.67 -15.19
C SER A 141 12.21 -1.16 -15.10
N THR A 142 11.34 -0.43 -14.41
CA THR A 142 11.58 0.96 -14.02
C THR A 142 11.50 1.09 -12.48
N PRO A 143 12.50 1.73 -11.83
CA PRO A 143 12.51 1.87 -10.38
C PRO A 143 11.22 2.48 -9.81
N PHE A 144 10.67 1.85 -8.76
CA PHE A 144 9.44 2.27 -8.09
C PHE A 144 8.24 2.42 -9.03
N ASP A 145 8.14 1.58 -10.09
CA ASP A 145 7.05 1.69 -11.05
C ASP A 145 6.49 0.34 -11.44
N LEU A 146 5.32 0.01 -10.87
CA LEU A 146 4.61 -1.23 -11.16
C LEU A 146 3.94 -1.22 -12.54
N THR A 147 3.80 -0.04 -13.18
CA THR A 147 3.23 0.07 -14.52
C THR A 147 4.21 -0.35 -15.62
N SER A 148 5.50 -0.35 -15.31
CA SER A 148 6.58 -0.53 -16.28
C SER A 148 6.92 -1.98 -16.60
N GLY A 149 6.34 -2.92 -15.87
CA GLY A 149 6.63 -4.34 -15.97
C GLY A 149 7.31 -4.88 -14.72
N VAL A 150 6.75 -5.96 -14.20
CA VAL A 150 7.18 -6.64 -12.98
C VAL A 150 7.36 -8.11 -13.29
N SER A 151 8.51 -8.66 -12.93
CA SER A 151 8.81 -10.08 -13.07
C SER A 151 9.24 -10.69 -11.74
N LEU A 152 8.95 -11.97 -11.56
CA LEU A 152 9.47 -12.71 -10.41
C LEU A 152 11.00 -12.79 -10.50
N GLY A 153 11.69 -12.46 -9.42
CA GLY A 153 13.15 -12.55 -9.30
C GLY A 153 13.62 -13.93 -8.81
#